data_856108258a8b22e8c92adda0efa56a85
#
_entry.id   856108258a8b22e8c92adda0efa56a85
#
_cell.length_a   1.000
_cell.length_b   1.000
_cell.length_c   1.000
_cell.angle_alpha   90.00
_cell.angle_beta   90.00
_cell.angle_gamma   90.00
#
_symmetry.space_group_name_H-M   'P 1'
#
loop_
_entity.id
_entity.type
_entity.pdbx_description
1 polymer ?
#
loop_
_entity_poly.entity_id
_entity_poly.type
_entity_poly.pdbx_seq_one_letter_code
_entity_poly.pdbx_strand_id
1 'polypeptide(L)' 'MKKYEYKFVEVPKKSGIKGHGSTFTECQNIIIEEAQNGWRLKQVVVPFNEKTGVYGAWCYQIIFEREILQ' A
#
# COMPACT_ATOMS: atom_id res chain seq x y z
N MET A 1 11.84 25.40 -2.89
CA MET A 1 11.95 23.98 -3.20
C MET A 1 10.81 23.23 -2.51
N LYS A 2 10.11 22.40 -3.25
CA LYS A 2 8.99 21.64 -2.67
C LYS A 2 9.50 20.44 -1.90
N LYS A 3 8.89 20.20 -0.77
CA LYS A 3 9.23 19.03 0.05
C LYS A 3 8.00 18.14 0.15
N TYR A 4 8.24 16.84 0.24
CA TYR A 4 7.18 15.84 0.31
C TYR A 4 7.41 14.94 1.50
N GLU A 5 6.32 14.47 2.07
CA GLU A 5 6.37 13.42 3.06
C GLU A 5 5.72 12.17 2.48
N TYR A 6 6.11 11.03 3.00
CA TYR A 6 5.65 9.75 2.50
C TYR A 6 5.05 8.92 3.61
N LYS A 7 4.04 8.14 3.24
CA LYS A 7 3.36 7.25 4.16
C LYS A 7 3.34 5.86 3.56
N PHE A 8 3.69 4.87 4.34
CA PHE A 8 3.74 3.49 3.90
C PHE A 8 2.65 2.71 4.61
N VAL A 9 1.76 2.10 3.84
CA VAL A 9 0.67 1.30 4.39
C VAL A 9 0.84 -0.13 3.92
N GLU A 10 0.98 -1.03 4.88
CA GLU A 10 1.12 -2.45 4.59
C GLU A 10 -0.25 -3.09 4.57
N VAL A 11 -0.55 -3.83 3.51
CA VAL A 11 -1.81 -4.53 3.36
C VAL A 11 -1.50 -6.01 3.27
N PRO A 12 -1.72 -6.77 4.33
CA PRO A 12 -1.43 -8.21 4.32
C PRO A 12 -2.26 -8.92 3.27
N LYS A 13 -1.61 -9.82 2.55
CA LYS A 13 -2.30 -10.63 1.57
C LYS A 13 -3.17 -11.65 2.28
N LYS A 14 -4.44 -11.61 2.02
CA LYS A 14 -5.37 -12.55 2.63
C LYS A 14 -5.32 -13.87 1.88
N SER A 15 -5.26 -14.95 2.63
CA SER A 15 -5.29 -16.29 2.08
C SER A 15 -6.61 -16.95 2.47
N GLY A 16 -7.00 -17.95 1.68
CA GLY A 16 -8.20 -18.68 1.96
C GLY A 16 -9.28 -18.43 0.92
N ILE A 17 -10.40 -19.10 1.11
CA ILE A 17 -11.48 -19.12 0.13
C ILE A 17 -12.07 -17.74 -0.09
N LYS A 18 -12.18 -16.98 0.97
CA LYS A 18 -12.77 -15.63 0.90
C LYS A 18 -11.77 -14.57 0.50
N GLY A 19 -10.52 -14.94 0.31
CA GLY A 19 -9.49 -13.98 -0.02
C GLY A 19 -9.44 -13.58 -1.48
N HIS A 20 -10.23 -14.21 -2.31
CA HIS A 20 -10.19 -13.97 -3.74
C HIS A 20 -10.63 -12.55 -4.07
N GLY A 21 -9.71 -11.75 -4.55
CA GLY A 21 -9.99 -10.37 -4.92
C GLY A 21 -10.12 -9.39 -3.76
N SER A 22 -10.25 -9.88 -2.53
CA SER A 22 -10.51 -8.99 -1.41
C SER A 22 -9.33 -8.11 -1.04
N THR A 23 -8.12 -8.59 -1.28
CA THR A 23 -6.92 -7.79 -0.98
C THR A 23 -6.84 -6.57 -1.90
N PHE A 24 -7.15 -6.74 -3.16
CA PHE A 24 -7.17 -5.62 -4.09
C PHE A 24 -8.25 -4.61 -3.75
N THR A 25 -9.42 -5.10 -3.36
CA THR A 25 -10.51 -4.23 -2.94
C THR A 25 -10.10 -3.42 -1.72
N GLU A 26 -9.42 -4.05 -0.78
CA GLU A 26 -8.94 -3.38 0.40
C GLU A 26 -7.92 -2.29 0.04
N CYS A 27 -7.00 -2.59 -0.88
CA CYS A 27 -6.05 -1.58 -1.35
C CYS A 27 -6.77 -0.41 -1.99
N GLN A 28 -7.76 -0.67 -2.81
CA GLN A 28 -8.53 0.39 -3.46
C GLN A 28 -9.22 1.28 -2.43
N ASN A 29 -9.82 0.67 -1.42
CA ASN A 29 -10.51 1.42 -0.38
C ASN A 29 -9.54 2.30 0.41
N ILE A 30 -8.37 1.78 0.71
CA ILE A 30 -7.34 2.54 1.42
C ILE A 30 -6.88 3.72 0.58
N ILE A 31 -6.66 3.50 -0.72
CA ILE A 31 -6.24 4.57 -1.61
C ILE A 31 -7.26 5.68 -1.65
N ILE A 32 -8.53 5.32 -1.77
CA ILE A 32 -9.61 6.30 -1.81
C ILE A 32 -9.70 7.07 -0.49
N GLU A 33 -9.62 6.36 0.62
CA GLU A 33 -9.70 6.97 1.94
C GLU A 33 -8.56 7.95 2.17
N GLU A 34 -7.34 7.54 1.84
CA GLU A 34 -6.19 8.39 2.05
C GLU A 34 -6.20 9.60 1.10
N ALA A 35 -6.76 9.43 -0.09
CA ALA A 35 -6.90 10.55 -1.00
C ALA A 35 -7.78 11.64 -0.41
N GLN A 36 -8.81 11.25 0.35
CA GLN A 36 -9.67 12.21 1.02
C GLN A 36 -8.93 12.95 2.12
N ASN A 37 -7.86 12.38 2.63
CA ASN A 37 -7.02 12.99 3.66
C ASN A 37 -5.84 13.76 3.08
N GLY A 38 -5.81 13.95 1.76
CA GLY A 38 -4.78 14.73 1.11
C GLY A 38 -3.57 13.95 0.64
N TRP A 39 -3.59 12.63 0.79
CA TRP A 39 -2.48 11.80 0.36
C TRP A 39 -2.68 11.37 -1.09
N ARG A 40 -1.59 11.38 -1.86
CA ARG A 40 -1.58 10.92 -3.25
C ARG A 40 -0.93 9.56 -3.33
N LEU A 41 -1.51 8.70 -4.13
CA LEU A 41 -0.88 7.41 -4.41
C LEU A 41 0.39 7.63 -5.20
N LYS A 42 1.50 7.15 -4.67
CA LYS A 42 2.78 7.18 -5.37
C LYS A 42 3.02 5.85 -6.08
N GLN A 43 2.86 4.75 -5.37
CA GLN A 43 3.19 3.46 -5.91
C GLN A 43 2.65 2.36 -5.01
N VAL A 44 2.32 1.23 -5.61
CA VAL A 44 2.02 0.00 -4.88
C VAL A 44 3.13 -0.98 -5.20
N VAL A 45 3.78 -1.49 -4.18
CA VAL A 45 4.85 -2.45 -4.38
C VAL A 45 4.52 -3.76 -3.69
N VAL A 46 5.12 -4.82 -4.21
CA VAL A 46 4.97 -6.16 -3.68
C VAL A 46 6.34 -6.59 -3.22
N PRO A 47 6.66 -6.37 -1.93
CA PRO A 47 8.02 -6.66 -1.46
C PRO A 47 8.31 -8.15 -1.45
N PHE A 48 9.57 -8.45 -1.68
CA PHE A 48 10.06 -9.81 -1.60
C PHE A 48 10.07 -10.26 -0.14
N ASN A 49 9.68 -11.50 0.10
CA ASN A 49 9.68 -12.04 1.46
C ASN A 49 11.09 -12.53 1.81
N GLU A 50 11.86 -11.67 2.42
CA GLU A 50 13.25 -11.96 2.74
C GLU A 50 13.41 -13.03 3.82
N LYS A 51 12.41 -13.16 4.68
CA LYS A 51 12.54 -14.07 5.83
C LYS A 51 12.54 -15.53 5.42
N THR A 52 11.75 -15.87 4.38
CA THR A 52 11.64 -17.26 3.96
C THR A 52 12.44 -17.58 2.73
N GLY A 53 12.87 -16.55 2.01
CA GLY A 53 13.56 -16.73 0.74
C GLY A 53 12.67 -17.31 -0.35
N VAL A 54 11.39 -17.32 -0.13
CA VAL A 54 10.42 -17.87 -1.08
C VAL A 54 9.82 -16.74 -1.89
N TYR A 55 9.68 -16.96 -3.18
CA TYR A 55 8.98 -16.01 -4.02
C TYR A 55 7.51 -15.98 -3.65
N GLY A 56 7.03 -14.82 -3.37
CA GLY A 56 5.65 -14.66 -3.01
C GLY A 56 5.54 -13.57 -1.97
N ALA A 57 4.88 -12.51 -2.33
CA ALA A 57 4.63 -11.46 -1.38
C ALA A 57 3.52 -11.90 -0.46
N TRP A 58 3.67 -11.62 0.81
CA TRP A 58 2.61 -11.84 1.77
C TRP A 58 1.87 -10.56 2.07
N CYS A 59 2.29 -9.46 1.47
CA CYS A 59 1.59 -8.20 1.63
C CYS A 59 1.84 -7.31 0.43
N TYR A 60 0.96 -6.33 0.28
CA TYR A 60 1.18 -5.22 -0.62
C TYR A 60 1.58 -4.03 0.23
N GLN A 61 2.42 -3.18 -0.32
CA GLN A 61 2.79 -1.96 0.36
C GLN A 61 2.40 -0.78 -0.51
N ILE A 62 1.54 0.06 0.01
CA ILE A 62 1.06 1.23 -0.71
C ILE A 62 1.87 2.42 -0.23
N ILE A 63 2.45 3.13 -1.17
CA ILE A 63 3.26 4.29 -0.86
C ILE A 63 2.49 5.53 -1.28
N PHE A 64 2.25 6.39 -0.31
CA PHE A 64 1.58 7.66 -0.53
C PHE A 64 2.56 8.80 -0.37
N GLU A 65 2.29 9.89 -1.08
CA GLU A 65 3.07 11.11 -0.90
C GLU A 65 2.15 12.30 -0.70
N ARG A 66 2.66 13.29 -0.02
CA ARG A 66 1.94 14.53 0.20
C ARG A 66 2.94 15.67 0.29
N GLU A 67 2.61 16.79 -0.34
CA GLU A 67 3.47 17.96 -0.27
C GLU A 67 3.39 18.56 1.13
N ILE A 68 4.55 18.89 1.68
CA ILE A 68 4.62 19.54 2.96
C ILE A 68 4.40 21.02 2.75
N LEU A 69 3.33 21.55 3.34
CA LEU A 69 3.04 22.97 3.28
C LEU A 69 3.73 23.66 4.44
N GLN A 70 4.46 24.71 4.13
CA GLN A 70 5.15 25.50 5.13
C GLN A 70 4.51 26.85 5.26
#